data_ee62517829e52ef1670688d6fd95bb1a
#
_entry.id   ee62517829e52ef1670688d6fd95bb1a
#
_cell.length_a   1.000
_cell.length_b   1.000
_cell.length_c   1.000
_cell.angle_alpha   90.00
_cell.angle_beta   90.00
_cell.angle_gamma   90.00
#
_symmetry.space_group_name_H-M   'P 1'
#
loop_
_entity.id
_entity.type
_entity.pdbx_description
1 polymer ?
#
loop_
_entity_poly.entity_id
_entity_poly.type
_entity_poly.pdbx_seq_one_letter_code
_entity_poly.pdbx_strand_id
1 'polypeptide(L)'
;MDSNWSAEKFLTGEFENNLGSHCKLIAKDGKITGEYFTKPSRGKLIQPGFPVNGIYTPVKDGALLTMIVTYKIEGVKENGLERYSQATWNGKVYSSKKDFKMNWLLLNNEDENNEWAATNLGQDHFTKKN
;
A
#
# COMPACT_ATOMS: atom_id res chain seq x y z
N MET A 1 -17.77 17.38 -10.53
CA MET A 1 -16.59 17.37 -9.64
C MET A 1 -16.93 18.16 -8.38
N ASP A 2 -16.67 17.58 -7.22
CA ASP A 2 -16.89 18.27 -5.95
C ASP A 2 -15.85 19.39 -5.80
N SER A 3 -16.32 20.65 -5.68
CA SER A 3 -15.44 21.81 -5.52
C SER A 3 -14.66 21.79 -4.20
N ASN A 4 -15.11 20.99 -3.22
CA ASN A 4 -14.44 20.84 -1.92
C ASN A 4 -13.46 19.67 -1.87
N TRP A 5 -13.33 18.94 -2.96
CA TRP A 5 -12.42 17.82 -3.00
C TRP A 5 -10.98 18.29 -3.04
N SER A 6 -10.13 17.67 -2.24
CA SER A 6 -8.68 17.85 -2.33
C SER A 6 -8.00 16.51 -2.15
N ALA A 7 -6.83 16.36 -2.76
CA ALA A 7 -6.03 15.16 -2.63
C ALA A 7 -5.68 14.90 -1.16
N GLU A 8 -5.30 15.95 -0.43
CA GLU A 8 -4.94 15.83 0.98
C GLU A 8 -6.10 15.30 1.83
N LYS A 9 -7.30 15.83 1.64
CA LYS A 9 -8.48 15.36 2.37
C LYS A 9 -8.87 13.95 1.99
N PHE A 10 -8.87 13.65 0.69
CA PHE A 10 -9.27 12.32 0.23
C PHE A 10 -8.31 11.24 0.69
N LEU A 11 -7.00 11.49 0.59
CA LEU A 11 -5.98 10.51 0.91
C LEU A 11 -5.70 10.39 2.42
N THR A 12 -6.28 11.26 3.25
CA THR A 12 -6.21 11.13 4.71
C THR A 12 -7.42 10.35 5.18
N GLY A 13 -7.21 9.19 5.77
CA GLY A 13 -8.28 8.35 6.27
C GLY A 13 -7.96 6.87 6.19
N GLU A 14 -9.01 6.07 6.23
CA GLU A 14 -8.90 4.62 6.18
C GLU A 14 -9.35 4.09 4.83
N PHE A 15 -8.63 3.09 4.33
CA PHE A 15 -8.89 2.45 3.05
C PHE A 15 -8.85 0.94 3.22
N GLU A 16 -9.67 0.24 2.45
CA GLU A 16 -9.70 -1.22 2.45
C GLU A 16 -9.56 -1.70 1.00
N ASN A 17 -8.77 -2.75 0.78
CA ASN A 17 -8.67 -3.31 -0.55
C ASN A 17 -9.59 -4.53 -0.73
N ASN A 18 -9.72 -4.97 -1.96
CA ASN A 18 -10.60 -6.08 -2.33
C ASN A 18 -10.16 -7.44 -1.76
N LEU A 19 -8.95 -7.52 -1.19
CA LEU A 19 -8.42 -8.73 -0.56
C LEU A 19 -8.60 -8.72 0.97
N GLY A 20 -9.18 -7.65 1.53
CA GLY A 20 -9.42 -7.54 2.97
C GLY A 20 -8.29 -6.90 3.77
N SER A 21 -7.23 -6.46 3.11
CA SER A 21 -6.20 -5.65 3.77
C SER A 21 -6.68 -4.22 3.90
N HIS A 22 -6.14 -3.48 4.85
CA HIS A 22 -6.53 -2.09 5.03
C HIS A 22 -5.35 -1.23 5.43
N CYS A 23 -5.49 0.09 5.26
CA CYS A 23 -4.46 1.03 5.67
C CYS A 23 -5.08 2.30 6.23
N LYS A 24 -4.32 2.96 7.07
CA LYS A 24 -4.63 4.28 7.59
C LYS A 24 -3.57 5.22 7.07
N LEU A 25 -3.98 6.25 6.35
CA LEU A 25 -3.07 7.18 5.69
C LEU A 25 -3.26 8.59 6.20
N ILE A 26 -2.16 9.33 6.21
CA ILE A 26 -2.15 10.78 6.45
C ILE A 26 -1.42 11.41 5.27
N ALA A 27 -2.13 12.29 4.56
CA ALA A 27 -1.59 13.01 3.42
C ALA A 27 -1.36 14.47 3.81
N LYS A 28 -0.14 14.96 3.62
CA LYS A 28 0.21 16.35 3.95
C LYS A 28 1.40 16.79 3.12
N ASP A 29 1.26 17.95 2.50
CA ASP A 29 2.34 18.61 1.76
C ASP A 29 3.03 17.69 0.73
N GLY A 30 2.23 16.90 0.00
CA GLY A 30 2.73 16.00 -1.03
C GLY A 30 3.25 14.66 -0.52
N LYS A 31 3.19 14.42 0.78
CA LYS A 31 3.72 13.20 1.41
C LYS A 31 2.61 12.35 2.00
N ILE A 32 2.82 11.05 1.99
CA ILE A 32 1.94 10.07 2.61
C ILE A 32 2.72 9.36 3.73
N THR A 33 2.09 9.26 4.89
CA THR A 33 2.56 8.42 6.00
C THR A 33 1.37 7.60 6.50
N GLY A 34 1.64 6.54 7.23
CA GLY A 34 0.56 5.75 7.79
C GLY A 34 0.98 4.34 8.15
N GLU A 35 -0.01 3.47 8.23
CA GLU A 35 0.17 2.07 8.56
C GLU A 35 -0.65 1.18 7.62
N TYR A 36 -0.07 0.06 7.24
CA TYR A 36 -0.70 -0.95 6.41
C TYR A 36 -0.89 -2.22 7.21
N PHE A 37 -2.11 -2.76 7.17
CA PHE A 37 -2.48 -3.98 7.89
C PHE A 37 -2.86 -5.03 6.86
N THR A 38 -2.00 -6.02 6.68
CA THR A 38 -2.27 -7.11 5.75
C THR A 38 -3.36 -8.01 6.31
N LYS A 39 -4.22 -8.53 5.42
CA LYS A 39 -5.15 -9.56 5.82
C LYS A 39 -4.32 -10.78 6.26
N PRO A 40 -4.58 -11.31 7.46
CA PRO A 40 -3.81 -12.44 7.95
C PRO A 40 -4.05 -13.67 7.08
N SER A 41 -2.97 -14.29 6.64
CA SER A 41 -3.06 -15.63 6.11
C SER A 41 -3.25 -16.59 7.29
N ARG A 42 -4.15 -17.56 7.14
CA ARG A 42 -4.43 -18.58 8.14
C ARG A 42 -4.96 -18.04 9.50
N GLY A 43 -5.72 -16.93 9.45
CA GLY A 43 -6.43 -16.43 10.62
C GLY A 43 -5.61 -15.72 11.68
N LYS A 44 -4.34 -15.42 11.43
CA LYS A 44 -3.50 -14.68 12.37
C LYS A 44 -3.33 -13.24 11.91
N LEU A 45 -3.65 -12.29 12.80
CA LEU A 45 -3.37 -10.89 12.57
C LEU A 45 -1.86 -10.65 12.71
N ILE A 46 -1.27 -10.02 11.71
CA ILE A 46 0.11 -9.57 11.79
C ILE A 46 0.06 -8.18 12.42
N GLN A 47 0.43 -8.10 13.69
CA GLN A 47 0.44 -6.85 14.46
C GLN A 47 1.85 -6.60 14.99
N PRO A 48 2.25 -5.31 15.05
CA PRO A 48 1.56 -4.11 14.62
C PRO A 48 1.53 -3.96 13.11
N GLY A 49 0.81 -2.93 12.61
CA GLY A 49 0.81 -2.60 11.19
C GLY A 49 2.19 -2.17 10.70
N PHE A 50 2.38 -2.23 9.40
CA PHE A 50 3.65 -1.86 8.78
C PHE A 50 3.62 -0.40 8.37
N PRO A 51 4.71 0.36 8.59
CA PRO A 51 4.77 1.75 8.17
C PRO A 51 4.57 1.91 6.66
N VAL A 52 3.78 2.90 6.29
CA VAL A 52 3.60 3.33 4.91
C VAL A 52 4.30 4.66 4.73
N ASN A 53 5.05 4.78 3.64
CA ASN A 53 5.61 6.05 3.19
C ASN A 53 5.28 6.22 1.73
N GLY A 54 5.05 7.45 1.30
CA GLY A 54 4.72 7.70 -0.09
C GLY A 54 4.68 9.15 -0.44
N ILE A 55 4.26 9.40 -1.65
CA ILE A 55 4.09 10.74 -2.21
C ILE A 55 2.77 10.80 -2.97
N TYR A 56 2.20 11.97 -3.08
CA TYR A 56 1.08 12.22 -3.96
C TYR A 56 1.28 13.54 -4.68
N THR A 57 0.80 13.58 -5.91
CA THR A 57 0.89 14.77 -6.77
C THR A 57 -0.51 15.12 -7.24
N PRO A 58 -1.08 16.26 -6.77
CA PRO A 58 -2.38 16.70 -7.26
C PRO A 58 -2.32 16.98 -8.76
N VAL A 59 -3.36 16.53 -9.45
CA VAL A 59 -3.54 16.78 -10.88
C VAL A 59 -4.97 17.31 -11.10
N LYS A 60 -5.30 17.70 -12.31
CA LYS A 60 -6.57 18.37 -12.60
C LYS A 60 -7.81 17.61 -12.10
N ASP A 61 -7.84 16.30 -12.28
CA ASP A 61 -9.01 15.46 -11.96
C ASP A 61 -8.77 14.46 -10.83
N GLY A 62 -7.76 14.71 -10.00
CA GLY A 62 -7.46 13.82 -8.89
C GLY A 62 -6.03 13.96 -8.37
N ALA A 63 -5.36 12.85 -8.18
CA ALA A 63 -3.97 12.82 -7.74
C ALA A 63 -3.27 11.54 -8.18
N LEU A 64 -1.99 11.65 -8.44
CA LEU A 64 -1.11 10.49 -8.62
C LEU A 64 -0.60 10.07 -7.24
N LEU A 65 -0.55 8.78 -6.98
CA LEU A 65 -0.18 8.25 -5.68
C LEU A 65 0.83 7.12 -5.81
N THR A 66 1.88 7.18 -4.99
CA THR A 66 2.86 6.11 -4.84
C THR A 66 3.07 5.84 -3.37
N MET A 67 3.01 4.56 -2.98
CA MET A 67 3.22 4.14 -1.59
C MET A 67 4.26 3.04 -1.54
N ILE A 68 4.98 2.96 -0.42
CA ILE A 68 6.00 1.94 -0.14
C ILE A 68 5.72 1.34 1.23
N VAL A 69 5.73 0.00 1.30
CA VAL A 69 5.62 -0.73 2.57
C VAL A 69 6.70 -1.80 2.60
N THR A 70 7.44 -1.84 3.71
CA THR A 70 8.42 -2.89 3.96
C THR A 70 7.84 -3.84 5.01
N TYR A 71 7.71 -5.11 4.65
CA TYR A 71 7.23 -6.15 5.56
C TYR A 71 8.42 -6.90 6.15
N LYS A 72 8.44 -7.00 7.47
CA LYS A 72 9.41 -7.83 8.18
C LYS A 72 8.64 -8.74 9.13
N ILE A 73 8.82 -10.04 8.98
CA ILE A 73 8.23 -11.01 9.89
C ILE A 73 9.35 -11.49 10.80
N GLU A 74 9.35 -10.98 12.03
CA GLU A 74 10.39 -11.30 12.99
C GLU A 74 10.35 -12.76 13.40
N GLY A 75 11.56 -13.34 13.59
CA GLY A 75 11.71 -14.71 14.02
C GLY A 75 11.40 -15.75 12.96
N VAL A 76 11.01 -15.34 11.76
CA VAL A 76 10.74 -16.27 10.67
C VAL A 76 11.86 -16.18 9.66
N LYS A 77 12.53 -17.31 9.41
CA LYS A 77 13.58 -17.40 8.40
C LYS A 77 13.24 -18.49 7.40
N GLU A 78 13.52 -18.22 6.13
CA GLU A 78 13.44 -19.22 5.08
C GLU A 78 14.85 -19.39 4.50
N ASN A 79 15.33 -20.62 4.46
CA ASN A 79 16.68 -20.93 3.96
C ASN A 79 17.79 -20.11 4.63
N GLY A 80 17.63 -19.82 5.94
CA GLY A 80 18.60 -19.03 6.70
C GLY A 80 18.50 -17.54 6.52
N LEU A 81 17.57 -17.04 5.69
CA LEU A 81 17.38 -15.63 5.42
C LEU A 81 16.24 -15.06 6.28
N GLU A 82 16.41 -13.84 6.75
CA GLU A 82 15.33 -13.09 7.35
C GLU A 82 14.21 -12.88 6.33
N ARG A 83 12.97 -13.01 6.76
CA ARG A 83 11.84 -12.87 5.86
C ARG A 83 11.43 -11.41 5.70
N TYR A 84 11.93 -10.79 4.64
CA TYR A 84 11.57 -9.43 4.24
C TYR A 84 10.82 -9.46 2.94
N SER A 85 9.86 -8.55 2.80
CA SER A 85 9.22 -8.24 1.53
C SER A 85 9.02 -6.74 1.46
N GLN A 86 9.14 -6.18 0.28
CA GLN A 86 8.92 -4.75 0.06
C GLN A 86 7.99 -4.56 -1.12
N ALA A 87 6.93 -3.79 -0.90
CA ALA A 87 5.95 -3.54 -1.95
C ALA A 87 5.88 -2.06 -2.26
N THR A 88 5.69 -1.75 -3.53
CA THR A 88 5.34 -0.42 -3.99
C THR A 88 4.00 -0.47 -4.69
N TRP A 89 3.15 0.53 -4.45
CA TRP A 89 1.87 0.71 -5.13
C TRP A 89 1.91 2.02 -5.89
N ASN A 90 1.40 1.99 -7.12
CA ASN A 90 1.27 3.18 -7.97
C ASN A 90 -0.12 3.23 -8.56
N GLY A 91 -0.75 4.37 -8.51
CA GLY A 91 -2.07 4.54 -9.08
C GLY A 91 -2.52 5.97 -9.15
N LYS A 92 -3.70 6.17 -9.68
CA LYS A 92 -4.33 7.47 -9.76
C LYS A 92 -5.68 7.41 -9.03
N VAL A 93 -5.89 8.38 -8.15
CA VAL A 93 -7.21 8.60 -7.55
C VAL A 93 -7.91 9.69 -8.34
N TYR A 94 -9.22 9.50 -8.55
CA TYR A 94 -10.04 10.46 -9.30
C TYR A 94 -10.99 11.18 -8.35
N SER A 95 -11.13 12.49 -8.51
CA SER A 95 -12.00 13.30 -7.66
C SER A 95 -13.47 12.90 -7.74
N SER A 96 -13.87 12.19 -8.80
CA SER A 96 -15.23 11.73 -9.01
C SER A 96 -15.54 10.36 -8.40
N LYS A 97 -14.54 9.68 -7.82
CA LYS A 97 -14.70 8.30 -7.33
C LYS A 97 -14.16 8.13 -5.91
N LYS A 98 -14.80 7.24 -5.14
CA LYS A 98 -14.31 6.86 -3.80
C LYS A 98 -13.36 5.67 -3.84
N ASP A 99 -13.32 4.96 -4.95
CA ASP A 99 -12.48 3.79 -5.12
C ASP A 99 -11.43 4.06 -6.19
N PHE A 100 -10.33 3.33 -6.11
CA PHE A 100 -9.23 3.48 -7.06
C PHE A 100 -8.42 2.19 -7.14
N LYS A 101 -7.75 2.02 -8.27
CA LYS A 101 -6.88 0.88 -8.52
C LYS A 101 -5.43 1.27 -8.31
N MET A 102 -4.68 0.35 -7.70
CA MET A 102 -3.25 0.51 -7.49
C MET A 102 -2.55 -0.69 -8.09
N ASN A 103 -1.57 -0.43 -8.92
CA ASN A 103 -0.68 -1.48 -9.42
C ASN A 103 0.46 -1.64 -8.43
N TRP A 104 0.76 -2.88 -8.05
CA TRP A 104 1.83 -3.12 -7.08
C TRP A 104 2.89 -4.04 -7.63
N LEU A 105 4.09 -3.84 -7.10
CA LEU A 105 5.23 -4.69 -7.32
C LEU A 105 5.73 -5.13 -5.95
N LEU A 106 5.81 -6.43 -5.73
CA LEU A 106 6.30 -7.01 -4.48
C LEU A 106 7.64 -7.68 -4.70
N LEU A 107 8.62 -7.28 -3.92
CA LEU A 107 9.94 -7.89 -3.89
C LEU A 107 10.08 -8.71 -2.62
N ASN A 108 10.45 -9.98 -2.78
CA ASN A 108 10.75 -10.88 -1.65
C ASN A 108 12.26 -11.02 -1.50
N ASN A 109 12.70 -11.22 -0.26
CA ASN A 109 14.11 -11.49 0.02
C ASN A 109 14.44 -12.95 -0.34
N GLU A 110 14.84 -13.15 -1.58
CA GLU A 110 15.28 -14.47 -2.08
C GLU A 110 16.79 -14.48 -2.21
N ASP A 111 17.40 -15.69 -2.15
CA ASP A 111 18.81 -15.80 -2.44
C ASP A 111 19.05 -15.67 -3.95
N GLU A 112 20.31 -15.44 -4.35
CA GLU A 112 20.63 -15.20 -5.76
C GLU A 112 20.32 -16.37 -6.68
N ASN A 113 20.21 -17.60 -6.15
CA ASN A 113 19.85 -18.76 -6.93
C ASN A 113 18.34 -18.81 -7.26
N ASN A 114 17.54 -18.07 -6.52
CA ASN A 114 16.09 -18.00 -6.69
C ASN A 114 15.62 -16.59 -7.05
N GLU A 115 16.47 -15.78 -7.64
CA GLU A 115 16.16 -14.38 -7.99
C GLU A 115 14.90 -14.26 -8.84
N TRP A 116 14.64 -15.23 -9.73
CA TRP A 116 13.44 -15.23 -10.57
C TRP A 116 12.14 -15.24 -9.77
N ALA A 117 12.16 -15.74 -8.54
CA ALA A 117 11.00 -15.79 -7.66
C ALA A 117 10.86 -14.52 -6.78
N ALA A 118 11.81 -13.60 -6.87
CA ALA A 118 11.86 -12.43 -5.99
C ALA A 118 10.80 -11.37 -6.30
N THR A 119 10.29 -11.34 -7.53
CA THR A 119 9.39 -10.26 -7.99
C THR A 119 8.01 -10.79 -8.33
N ASN A 120 6.98 -10.15 -7.77
CA ASN A 120 5.58 -10.44 -8.08
C ASN A 120 4.88 -9.12 -8.42
N LEU A 121 3.95 -9.18 -9.36
CA LEU A 121 3.16 -8.04 -9.83
C LEU A 121 1.68 -8.30 -9.63
N GLY A 122 0.93 -7.26 -9.36
CA GLY A 122 -0.52 -7.38 -9.23
C GLY A 122 -1.22 -6.03 -9.19
N GLN A 123 -2.51 -6.10 -8.94
CA GLN A 123 -3.35 -4.92 -8.84
C GLN A 123 -4.32 -5.08 -7.68
N ASP A 124 -4.45 -4.05 -6.86
CA ASP A 124 -5.41 -3.96 -5.78
C ASP A 124 -6.44 -2.89 -6.10
N HIS A 125 -7.64 -3.10 -5.64
CA HIS A 125 -8.72 -2.13 -5.70
C HIS A 125 -8.99 -1.63 -4.28
N PHE A 126 -8.78 -0.34 -4.05
CA PHE A 126 -8.99 0.28 -2.74
C PHE A 126 -10.28 1.08 -2.71
N THR A 127 -10.94 1.06 -1.57
CA THR A 127 -12.13 1.86 -1.31
C THR A 127 -11.93 2.62 0.00
N LYS A 128 -12.27 3.91 -0.03
CA LYS A 128 -12.19 4.71 1.17
C LYS A 128 -13.30 4.35 2.13
N LYS A 129 -12.94 4.12 3.37
CA LYS A 129 -13.90 3.90 4.47
C LYS A 129 -14.23 5.24 5.10
N ASN A 130 -15.46 5.40 5.48
CA ASN A 130 -15.90 6.64 6.14
C ASN A 130 -15.45 6.69 7.59
#